data_e1df1b9f14bbacb9acca356908b72d6a
#
_entry.id   e1df1b9f14bbacb9acca356908b72d6a
#
_cell.length_a   1.000
_cell.length_b   1.000
_cell.length_c   1.000
_cell.angle_alpha   90.00
_cell.angle_beta   90.00
_cell.angle_gamma   90.00
#
_symmetry.space_group_name_H-M   'P 1'
#
loop_
_entity.id
_entity.type
_entity.pdbx_description
1 polymer ?
#
loop_
_entity_poly.entity_id
_entity_poly.type
_entity_poly.pdbx_seq_one_letter_code
_entity_poly.pdbx_strand_id
1 'polypeptide(L)'
;MTDVAMTAAAIALDLPDLAATERLAAALATVAKPGDFVALAGPLGAGKTALARAFITARAKARGKAEETVPSPTFTLVQVYDFGGDEVWHFDLFRIGGWEETDELGFDEAVHGIALVEWPDRLGPLLPKDRLVVSLEYGAGDDGRTARIDGLGAWAARVGAVRTALATAGLR
;
A
#
# COMPACT_ATOMS: atom_id res chain seq x y z
N MET A 1 14.55 -21.03 17.40
CA MET A 1 15.13 -20.30 16.27
C MET A 1 14.25 -19.12 15.97
N THR A 2 14.71 -17.96 16.27
CA THR A 2 14.04 -16.71 15.89
C THR A 2 14.21 -16.57 14.38
N ASP A 3 13.12 -16.74 13.65
CA ASP A 3 13.06 -16.46 12.23
C ASP A 3 13.29 -14.95 12.08
N VAL A 4 14.53 -14.56 11.86
CA VAL A 4 14.86 -13.18 11.53
C VAL A 4 14.32 -12.96 10.13
N ALA A 5 13.10 -12.42 10.05
CA ALA A 5 12.54 -12.00 8.78
C ALA A 5 13.59 -11.13 8.07
N MET A 6 14.10 -11.61 6.93
CA MET A 6 15.05 -10.85 6.12
C MET A 6 14.36 -9.54 5.74
N THR A 7 14.82 -8.46 6.37
CA THR A 7 14.37 -7.11 6.05
C THR A 7 15.44 -6.47 5.17
N ALA A 8 15.09 -6.10 3.96
CA ALA A 8 15.99 -5.29 3.13
C ALA A 8 16.12 -3.88 3.75
N ALA A 9 17.21 -3.20 3.42
CA ALA A 9 17.43 -1.84 3.90
C ALA A 9 16.23 -0.94 3.57
N ALA A 10 15.68 -0.30 4.58
CA ALA A 10 14.54 0.59 4.44
C ALA A 10 14.85 1.77 3.52
N ILE A 11 13.85 2.22 2.76
CA ILE A 11 13.89 3.45 2.00
C ILE A 11 13.19 4.53 2.85
N ALA A 12 13.83 5.67 3.02
CA ALA A 12 13.25 6.84 3.68
C ALA A 12 13.09 7.97 2.67
N LEU A 13 11.92 8.62 2.65
CA LEU A 13 11.56 9.68 1.71
C LEU A 13 10.91 10.84 2.42
N ASP A 14 11.22 12.06 1.97
CA ASP A 14 10.42 13.24 2.29
C ASP A 14 9.38 13.46 1.19
N LEU A 15 8.15 13.64 1.61
CA LEU A 15 6.99 13.92 0.74
C LEU A 15 6.46 15.31 1.08
N PRO A 16 6.97 16.37 0.45
CA PRO A 16 6.64 17.73 0.84
C PRO A 16 5.18 18.13 0.59
N ASP A 17 4.49 17.42 -0.29
CA ASP A 17 3.13 17.72 -0.70
C ASP A 17 2.38 16.47 -1.19
N LEU A 18 1.10 16.63 -1.49
CA LEU A 18 0.27 15.56 -2.04
C LEU A 18 0.81 15.01 -3.36
N ALA A 19 1.36 15.86 -4.22
CA ALA A 19 1.92 15.45 -5.52
C ALA A 19 3.09 14.46 -5.32
N ALA A 20 3.90 14.63 -4.28
CA ALA A 20 4.96 13.68 -3.93
C ALA A 20 4.39 12.34 -3.48
N THR A 21 3.31 12.34 -2.69
CA THR A 21 2.59 11.11 -2.30
C THR A 21 2.01 10.40 -3.53
N GLU A 22 1.45 11.13 -4.47
CA GLU A 22 0.92 10.58 -5.72
C GLU A 22 2.02 9.95 -6.58
N ARG A 23 3.20 10.59 -6.66
CA ARG A 23 4.36 10.01 -7.35
C ARG A 23 4.89 8.76 -6.68
N LEU A 24 4.91 8.72 -5.34
CA LEU A 24 5.23 7.51 -4.58
C LEU A 24 4.27 6.38 -4.94
N ALA A 25 2.97 6.64 -4.90
CA ALA A 25 1.93 5.66 -5.22
C ALA A 25 2.07 5.13 -6.65
N ALA A 26 2.29 6.00 -7.62
CA ALA A 26 2.49 5.62 -9.02
C ALA A 26 3.74 4.73 -9.20
N ALA A 27 4.84 5.07 -8.52
CA ALA A 27 6.05 4.25 -8.54
C ALA A 27 5.81 2.84 -7.97
N LEU A 28 5.12 2.75 -6.83
CA LEU A 28 4.75 1.46 -6.24
C LEU A 28 3.84 0.65 -7.15
N ALA A 29 2.90 1.31 -7.84
CA ALA A 29 1.99 0.67 -8.78
C ALA A 29 2.71 0.02 -9.97
N THR A 30 3.88 0.53 -10.37
CA THR A 30 4.67 -0.08 -11.46
C THR A 30 5.40 -1.36 -11.03
N VAL A 31 5.72 -1.50 -9.75
CA VAL A 31 6.46 -2.64 -9.20
C VAL A 31 5.53 -3.74 -8.70
N ALA A 32 4.37 -3.38 -8.21
CA ALA A 32 3.39 -4.32 -7.67
C ALA A 32 2.80 -5.23 -8.73
N LYS A 33 2.53 -6.47 -8.36
CA LYS A 33 1.94 -7.51 -9.21
C LYS A 33 0.88 -8.31 -8.45
N PRO A 34 0.00 -9.04 -9.14
CA PRO A 34 -0.95 -9.93 -8.49
C PRO A 34 -0.28 -10.88 -7.48
N GLY A 35 -0.91 -11.03 -6.32
CA GLY A 35 -0.35 -11.77 -5.18
C GLY A 35 0.35 -10.89 -4.14
N ASP A 36 0.62 -9.63 -4.45
CA ASP A 36 1.30 -8.73 -3.53
C ASP A 36 0.39 -8.18 -2.44
N PHE A 37 0.97 -8.05 -1.25
CA PHE A 37 0.35 -7.41 -0.10
C PHE A 37 1.12 -6.15 0.27
N VAL A 38 0.46 -5.00 0.21
CA VAL A 38 1.03 -3.69 0.56
C VAL A 38 0.34 -3.17 1.81
N ALA A 39 1.07 -3.13 2.90
CA ALA A 39 0.61 -2.62 4.19
C ALA A 39 0.85 -1.11 4.28
N LEU A 40 -0.22 -0.35 4.50
CA LEU A 40 -0.18 1.11 4.64
C LEU A 40 -0.35 1.45 6.12
N ALA A 41 0.74 1.82 6.77
CA ALA A 41 0.78 2.13 8.19
C ALA A 41 0.95 3.64 8.43
N GLY A 42 0.57 4.09 9.60
CA GLY A 42 0.72 5.48 10.02
C GLY A 42 -0.49 5.99 10.77
N PRO A 43 -0.36 7.15 11.44
CA PRO A 43 -1.44 7.73 12.21
C PRO A 43 -2.61 8.19 11.32
N LEU A 44 -3.74 8.48 11.95
CA LEU A 44 -4.90 9.03 11.28
C LEU A 44 -4.53 10.34 10.58
N GLY A 45 -4.95 10.52 9.33
CA GLY A 45 -4.65 11.72 8.55
C GLY A 45 -3.23 11.76 7.94
N ALA A 46 -2.43 10.70 8.07
CA ALA A 46 -1.08 10.67 7.50
C ALA A 46 -1.04 10.53 5.96
N GLY A 47 -2.18 10.22 5.31
CA GLY A 47 -2.26 10.13 3.85
C GLY A 47 -2.34 8.71 3.29
N LYS A 48 -2.61 7.71 4.13
CA LYS A 48 -2.74 6.31 3.69
C LYS A 48 -3.80 6.13 2.61
N THR A 49 -4.98 6.71 2.80
CA THR A 49 -6.08 6.64 1.83
C THR A 49 -5.73 7.39 0.54
N ALA A 50 -5.10 8.55 0.63
CA ALA A 50 -4.64 9.31 -0.53
C ALA A 50 -3.63 8.51 -1.35
N LEU A 51 -2.69 7.84 -0.70
CA LEU A 51 -1.72 6.97 -1.34
C LEU A 51 -2.41 5.78 -2.04
N ALA A 52 -3.35 5.13 -1.36
CA ALA A 52 -4.10 4.02 -1.94
C ALA A 52 -4.90 4.44 -3.18
N ARG A 53 -5.60 5.57 -3.13
CA ARG A 53 -6.33 6.12 -4.27
C ARG A 53 -5.42 6.41 -5.46
N ALA A 54 -4.28 7.04 -5.21
CA ALA A 54 -3.31 7.35 -6.26
C ALA A 54 -2.71 6.09 -6.87
N PHE A 55 -2.45 5.05 -6.07
CA PHE A 55 -2.02 3.74 -6.55
C PHE A 55 -3.06 3.13 -7.50
N ILE A 56 -4.31 3.10 -7.09
CA ILE A 56 -5.42 2.55 -7.89
C ILE A 56 -5.58 3.33 -9.19
N THR A 57 -5.54 4.67 -9.13
CA THR A 57 -5.60 5.53 -10.30
C THR A 57 -4.44 5.23 -11.28
N ALA A 58 -3.23 5.05 -10.77
CA ALA A 58 -2.07 4.72 -11.60
C ALA A 58 -2.23 3.34 -12.29
N ARG A 59 -2.76 2.34 -11.58
CA ARG A 59 -3.07 1.03 -12.18
C ARG A 59 -4.13 1.12 -13.27
N ALA A 60 -5.20 1.89 -13.01
CA ALA A 60 -6.24 2.13 -14.00
C ALA A 60 -5.69 2.75 -15.29
N LYS A 61 -4.88 3.81 -15.17
CA LYS A 61 -4.23 4.45 -16.31
C LYS A 61 -3.33 3.50 -17.09
N ALA A 62 -2.54 2.69 -16.40
CA ALA A 62 -1.66 1.70 -17.03
C ALA A 62 -2.43 0.65 -17.84
N ARG A 63 -3.71 0.42 -17.51
CA ARG A 63 -4.62 -0.50 -18.22
C ARG A 63 -5.54 0.22 -19.21
N GLY A 64 -5.31 1.50 -19.49
CA GLY A 64 -6.13 2.29 -20.42
C GLY A 64 -7.55 2.54 -19.94
N LYS A 65 -7.80 2.46 -18.62
CA LYS A 65 -9.10 2.75 -18.02
C LYS A 65 -9.22 4.24 -17.69
N ALA A 66 -10.46 4.76 -17.77
CA ALA A 66 -10.74 6.13 -17.38
C ALA A 66 -10.49 6.35 -15.89
N GLU A 67 -10.14 7.59 -15.52
CA GLU A 67 -10.06 7.98 -14.12
C GLU A 67 -11.46 7.91 -13.50
N GLU A 68 -11.70 6.88 -12.71
CA GLU A 68 -12.87 6.81 -11.86
C GLU A 68 -12.56 7.47 -10.52
N THR A 69 -13.57 8.11 -9.92
CA THR A 69 -13.44 8.57 -8.53
C THR A 69 -13.26 7.36 -7.62
N VAL A 70 -12.11 7.27 -6.97
CA VAL A 70 -11.80 6.19 -6.06
C VAL A 70 -12.30 6.56 -4.65
N PRO A 71 -13.39 5.93 -4.15
CA PRO A 71 -13.91 6.22 -2.82
C PRO A 71 -13.01 5.65 -1.73
N SER A 72 -13.18 6.15 -0.52
CA SER A 72 -12.56 5.54 0.66
C SER A 72 -13.40 4.34 1.13
N PRO A 73 -12.80 3.18 1.49
CA PRO A 73 -13.51 2.03 2.01
C PRO A 73 -13.81 2.13 3.52
N THR A 74 -13.72 3.31 4.12
CA THR A 74 -13.89 3.50 5.58
C THR A 74 -15.21 2.95 6.10
N PHE A 75 -16.30 3.04 5.31
CA PHE A 75 -17.62 2.53 5.69
C PHE A 75 -17.88 1.10 5.19
N THR A 76 -17.27 0.70 4.09
CA THR A 76 -17.46 -0.60 3.44
C THR A 76 -16.37 -1.61 3.81
N LEU A 77 -15.31 -1.18 4.49
CA LEU A 77 -14.12 -1.92 4.89
C LEU A 77 -13.27 -2.44 3.72
N VAL A 78 -13.86 -2.73 2.56
CA VAL A 78 -13.16 -3.19 1.37
C VAL A 78 -13.80 -2.66 0.10
N GLN A 79 -12.99 -2.28 -0.87
CA GLN A 79 -13.36 -1.95 -2.24
C GLN A 79 -12.51 -2.75 -3.21
N VAL A 80 -13.12 -3.34 -4.22
CA VAL A 80 -12.43 -4.12 -5.26
C VAL A 80 -12.50 -3.38 -6.58
N TYR A 81 -11.36 -3.23 -7.24
CA TYR A 81 -11.23 -2.61 -8.55
C TYR A 81 -10.69 -3.64 -9.53
N ASP A 82 -11.40 -3.91 -10.60
CA ASP A 82 -10.98 -4.83 -11.65
C ASP A 82 -10.74 -4.07 -12.96
N PHE A 83 -9.49 -4.10 -13.41
CA PHE A 83 -9.04 -3.44 -14.63
C PHE A 83 -8.75 -4.46 -15.75
N GLY A 84 -9.69 -5.38 -16.01
CA GLY A 84 -9.53 -6.41 -17.02
C GLY A 84 -8.67 -7.59 -16.57
N GLY A 85 -8.90 -8.06 -15.36
CA GLY A 85 -8.16 -9.15 -14.72
C GLY A 85 -7.00 -8.68 -13.83
N ASP A 86 -6.71 -7.37 -13.81
CA ASP A 86 -5.79 -6.75 -12.87
C ASP A 86 -6.60 -6.19 -11.70
N GLU A 87 -6.74 -6.98 -10.65
CA GLU A 87 -7.54 -6.62 -9.48
C GLU A 87 -6.71 -5.92 -8.41
N VAL A 88 -7.28 -4.86 -7.85
CA VAL A 88 -6.75 -4.18 -6.65
C VAL A 88 -7.82 -4.21 -5.57
N TRP A 89 -7.47 -4.77 -4.43
CA TRP A 89 -8.32 -4.86 -3.25
C TRP A 89 -7.86 -3.84 -2.22
N HIS A 90 -8.69 -2.85 -1.93
CA HIS A 90 -8.38 -1.80 -0.96
C HIS A 90 -9.17 -2.02 0.33
N PHE A 91 -8.47 -2.34 1.41
CA PHE A 91 -9.02 -2.57 2.74
C PHE A 91 -8.71 -1.38 3.66
N ASP A 92 -9.67 -0.97 4.47
CA ASP A 92 -9.48 -0.06 5.60
C ASP A 92 -9.97 -0.75 6.87
N LEU A 93 -9.04 -1.16 7.72
CA LEU A 93 -9.31 -1.95 8.92
C LEU A 93 -9.41 -1.10 10.20
N PHE A 94 -9.53 0.22 10.06
CA PHE A 94 -9.56 1.13 11.21
C PHE A 94 -10.68 0.79 12.22
N ARG A 95 -11.85 0.42 11.72
CA ARG A 95 -13.05 0.15 12.54
C ARG A 95 -13.21 -1.29 12.98
N ILE A 96 -12.30 -2.17 12.59
CA ILE A 96 -12.35 -3.58 13.01
C ILE A 96 -11.89 -3.70 14.44
N GLY A 97 -12.63 -4.46 15.26
CA GLY A 97 -12.30 -4.71 16.66
C GLY A 97 -11.15 -5.71 16.84
N GLY A 98 -10.99 -6.64 15.91
CA GLY A 98 -9.96 -7.68 15.93
C GLY A 98 -9.87 -8.44 14.63
N TRP A 99 -8.84 -9.25 14.48
CA TRP A 99 -8.58 -10.02 13.25
C TRP A 99 -9.67 -11.06 12.96
N GLU A 100 -10.40 -11.51 13.97
CA GLU A 100 -11.50 -12.48 13.84
C GLU A 100 -12.63 -11.94 12.95
N GLU A 101 -12.78 -10.62 12.87
CA GLU A 101 -13.80 -9.97 12.03
C GLU A 101 -13.40 -9.91 10.55
N THR A 102 -12.21 -10.34 10.18
CA THR A 102 -11.69 -10.22 8.81
C THR A 102 -12.09 -11.36 7.88
N ASP A 103 -12.61 -12.46 8.41
CA ASP A 103 -12.95 -13.67 7.63
C ASP A 103 -13.92 -13.39 6.49
N GLU A 104 -14.86 -12.46 6.67
CA GLU A 104 -15.88 -12.12 5.68
C GLU A 104 -15.44 -11.04 4.68
N LEU A 105 -14.23 -10.49 4.81
CA LEU A 105 -13.77 -9.39 3.96
C LEU A 105 -13.18 -9.83 2.62
N GLY A 106 -12.97 -11.11 2.40
CA GLY A 106 -12.50 -11.63 1.12
C GLY A 106 -10.98 -11.67 0.97
N PHE A 107 -10.22 -11.76 2.07
CA PHE A 107 -8.76 -11.89 2.00
C PHE A 107 -8.30 -13.12 1.21
N ASP A 108 -9.07 -14.20 1.22
CA ASP A 108 -8.75 -15.42 0.48
C ASP A 108 -8.82 -15.18 -1.05
N GLU A 109 -9.76 -14.36 -1.50
CA GLU A 109 -9.85 -13.96 -2.90
C GLU A 109 -8.84 -12.89 -3.28
N ALA A 110 -8.50 -12.00 -2.35
CA ALA A 110 -7.55 -10.90 -2.57
C ALA A 110 -6.12 -11.37 -2.91
N VAL A 111 -5.77 -12.62 -2.58
CA VAL A 111 -4.45 -13.21 -2.93
C VAL A 111 -4.24 -13.35 -4.44
N HIS A 112 -5.28 -13.28 -5.24
CA HIS A 112 -5.20 -13.30 -6.71
C HIS A 112 -4.99 -11.91 -7.32
N GLY A 113 -5.15 -10.86 -6.53
CA GLY A 113 -4.93 -9.48 -6.91
C GLY A 113 -3.86 -8.82 -6.05
N ILE A 114 -3.83 -7.50 -6.07
CA ILE A 114 -2.97 -6.69 -5.19
C ILE A 114 -3.83 -6.24 -4.01
N ALA A 115 -3.39 -6.54 -2.79
CA ALA A 115 -4.05 -6.06 -1.58
C ALA A 115 -3.35 -4.80 -1.06
N LEU A 116 -4.08 -3.69 -0.95
CA LEU A 116 -3.68 -2.48 -0.25
C LEU A 116 -4.44 -2.43 1.07
N VAL A 117 -3.74 -2.47 2.19
CA VAL A 117 -4.37 -2.62 3.50
C VAL A 117 -3.95 -1.48 4.43
N GLU A 118 -4.91 -0.60 4.76
CA GLU A 118 -4.75 0.42 5.80
C GLU A 118 -5.01 -0.20 7.17
N TRP A 119 -4.26 0.22 8.18
CA TRP A 119 -4.29 -0.33 9.53
C TRP A 119 -3.99 -1.84 9.57
N PRO A 120 -2.86 -2.27 8.98
CA PRO A 120 -2.54 -3.68 8.80
C PRO A 120 -2.33 -4.44 10.11
N ASP A 121 -1.98 -3.76 11.19
CA ASP A 121 -1.83 -4.33 12.53
C ASP A 121 -3.12 -4.97 13.05
N ARG A 122 -4.29 -4.56 12.54
CA ARG A 122 -5.58 -5.19 12.87
C ARG A 122 -5.69 -6.64 12.43
N LEU A 123 -4.86 -7.06 11.47
CA LEU A 123 -4.81 -8.45 11.03
C LEU A 123 -4.14 -9.40 12.04
N GLY A 124 -3.38 -8.88 13.00
CA GLY A 124 -2.72 -9.70 14.02
C GLY A 124 -1.94 -10.87 13.41
N PRO A 125 -2.27 -12.13 13.78
CA PRO A 125 -1.57 -13.31 13.27
C PRO A 125 -1.82 -13.59 11.78
N LEU A 126 -2.83 -12.98 11.17
CA LEU A 126 -3.14 -13.14 9.73
C LEU A 126 -2.29 -12.23 8.83
N LEU A 127 -1.52 -11.32 9.40
CA LEU A 127 -0.64 -10.43 8.63
C LEU A 127 0.39 -11.26 7.85
N PRO A 128 0.41 -11.17 6.49
CA PRO A 128 1.33 -11.97 5.69
C PRO A 128 2.80 -11.66 6.01
N LYS A 129 3.63 -12.70 5.99
CA LYS A 129 5.09 -12.56 6.14
C LYS A 129 5.71 -11.83 4.95
N ASP A 130 5.23 -12.14 3.75
CA ASP A 130 5.66 -11.50 2.51
C ASP A 130 4.82 -10.24 2.28
N ARG A 131 5.36 -9.10 2.62
CA ARG A 131 4.67 -7.83 2.46
C ARG A 131 5.61 -6.66 2.23
N LEU A 132 5.12 -5.65 1.54
CA LEU A 132 5.73 -4.33 1.50
C LEU A 132 5.03 -3.45 2.54
N VAL A 133 5.78 -2.84 3.42
CA VAL A 133 5.24 -1.89 4.41
C VAL A 133 5.59 -0.48 4.00
N VAL A 134 4.59 0.37 3.86
CA VAL A 134 4.75 1.80 3.64
C VAL A 134 4.22 2.51 4.88
N SER A 135 5.12 3.06 5.67
CA SER A 135 4.80 3.79 6.90
C SER A 135 4.84 5.29 6.60
N LEU A 136 3.71 5.95 6.79
CA LEU A 136 3.57 7.40 6.60
C LEU A 136 3.52 8.09 7.96
N GLU A 137 4.24 9.20 8.07
CA GLU A 137 4.24 10.07 9.25
C GLU A 137 4.06 11.52 8.83
N TYR A 138 3.65 12.36 9.78
CA TYR A 138 3.65 13.81 9.55
C TYR A 138 5.08 14.30 9.35
N GLY A 139 5.28 15.12 8.33
CA GLY A 139 6.57 15.74 7.98
C GLY A 139 6.61 17.23 8.33
N ALA A 140 7.44 17.96 7.63
CA ALA A 140 7.57 19.41 7.80
C ALA A 140 6.38 20.15 7.19
N GLY A 141 5.85 21.13 7.91
CA GLY A 141 4.67 21.92 7.48
C GLY A 141 3.37 21.13 7.55
N ASP A 142 2.28 21.76 7.10
CA ASP A 142 0.94 21.17 7.19
C ASP A 142 0.72 20.05 6.17
N ASP A 143 1.30 20.17 4.99
CA ASP A 143 1.13 19.24 3.86
C ASP A 143 2.25 18.20 3.76
N GLY A 144 3.36 18.40 4.47
CA GLY A 144 4.51 17.51 4.43
C GLY A 144 4.24 16.18 5.12
N ARG A 145 4.80 15.11 4.53
CA ARG A 145 4.82 13.76 5.10
C ARG A 145 6.22 13.18 4.94
N THR A 146 6.52 12.17 5.73
CA THR A 146 7.66 11.28 5.50
C THR A 146 7.15 9.88 5.25
N ALA A 147 7.85 9.13 4.43
CA ALA A 147 7.55 7.74 4.15
C ALA A 147 8.77 6.88 4.45
N ARG A 148 8.51 5.73 5.06
CA ARG A 148 9.49 4.65 5.21
C ARG A 148 8.93 3.42 4.51
N ILE A 149 9.76 2.78 3.68
CA ILE A 149 9.37 1.59 2.92
C ILE A 149 10.27 0.44 3.34
N ASP A 150 9.68 -0.63 3.83
CA ASP A 150 10.33 -1.86 4.25
C ASP A 150 9.78 -3.04 3.46
N GLY A 151 10.65 -3.82 2.83
CA GLY A 151 10.30 -5.08 2.19
C GLY A 151 10.58 -6.26 3.13
N LEU A 152 9.55 -7.05 3.44
CA LEU A 152 9.65 -8.22 4.31
C LEU A 152 9.41 -9.49 3.50
N GLY A 153 10.07 -10.58 3.90
CA GLY A 153 9.96 -11.86 3.19
C GLY A 153 10.40 -11.75 1.73
N ALA A 154 9.59 -12.23 0.81
CA ALA A 154 9.86 -12.17 -0.63
C ALA A 154 10.04 -10.74 -1.17
N TRP A 155 9.46 -9.73 -0.53
CA TRP A 155 9.65 -8.34 -0.92
C TRP A 155 11.06 -7.81 -0.66
N ALA A 156 11.82 -8.42 0.26
CA ALA A 156 13.20 -7.99 0.52
C ALA A 156 14.08 -8.01 -0.75
N ALA A 157 13.89 -8.99 -1.63
CA ALA A 157 14.59 -9.07 -2.92
C ALA A 157 14.10 -8.05 -3.95
N ARG A 158 12.96 -7.42 -3.74
CA ARG A 158 12.30 -6.49 -4.68
C ARG A 158 12.46 -5.02 -4.30
N VAL A 159 13.04 -4.72 -3.15
CA VAL A 159 13.24 -3.32 -2.68
C VAL A 159 14.11 -2.53 -3.66
N GLY A 160 15.08 -3.19 -4.32
CA GLY A 160 15.87 -2.55 -5.37
C GLY A 160 15.03 -2.02 -6.53
N ALA A 161 14.03 -2.79 -6.97
CA ALA A 161 13.08 -2.37 -8.01
C ALA A 161 12.23 -1.17 -7.54
N VAL A 162 11.81 -1.18 -6.29
CA VAL A 162 11.09 -0.03 -5.68
C VAL A 162 11.98 1.21 -5.71
N ARG A 163 13.23 1.10 -5.29
CA ARG A 163 14.19 2.20 -5.30
C ARG A 163 14.38 2.79 -6.70
N THR A 164 14.51 1.94 -7.71
CA THR A 164 14.62 2.37 -9.11
C THR A 164 13.38 3.09 -9.60
N ALA A 165 12.18 2.57 -9.29
CA ALA A 165 10.92 3.19 -9.66
C ALA A 165 10.76 4.57 -8.99
N LEU A 166 11.14 4.70 -7.73
CA LEU A 166 11.12 5.99 -7.00
C LEU A 166 12.05 7.01 -7.63
N ALA A 167 13.27 6.61 -7.97
CA ALA A 167 14.23 7.49 -8.64
C ALA A 167 13.69 7.97 -10.00
N THR A 168 13.07 7.11 -10.77
CA THR A 168 12.40 7.45 -12.05
C THR A 168 11.26 8.43 -11.84
N ALA A 169 10.56 8.35 -10.72
CA ALA A 169 9.50 9.28 -10.33
C ALA A 169 10.01 10.59 -9.71
N GLY A 170 11.33 10.77 -9.62
CA GLY A 170 11.95 11.97 -9.03
C GLY A 170 11.94 12.02 -7.51
N LEU A 171 11.80 10.88 -6.86
CA LEU A 171 11.86 10.74 -5.40
C LEU A 171 13.19 10.13 -4.97
N ARG A 172 13.84 10.77 -3.98
CA ARG A 172 15.15 10.33 -3.46
C ARG A 172 15.20 10.46 -1.95
#